data_1e2df238bfeac0e37476ae5eaba10ad6
#
_entry.id   1e2df238bfeac0e37476ae5eaba10ad6
#
_cell.length_a   1.000
_cell.length_b   1.000
_cell.length_c   1.000
_cell.angle_alpha   90.00
_cell.angle_beta   90.00
_cell.angle_gamma   90.00
#
_symmetry.space_group_name_H-M   'P 1'
#
loop_
_entity.id
_entity.type
_entity.pdbx_description
1 polymer ?
#
loop_
_entity_poly.entity_id
_entity_poly.type
_entity_poly.pdbx_seq_one_letter_code
_entity_poly.pdbx_strand_id
1 'polypeptide(L)'
;MTAYLNALGLICSLGDSREEVSRRLFAGDRSGMVFESGWVPERALPVGAVKSALPPIPPAVHLHRSRNNQLLLAAALQIEEDISQAITRFGAGRIGVIIGTSTSGIDEASESMAVWLRERTFPDDYDYRQQELGAPANFLAAWLQLSGPAYVISTACTSSSRALLSARRALDMGLCDAVLCGGVDSLCKLTLQGFSALEAMSPQLCNPFSSNRNGINIGEAAALFLMTREADSKHSIALLGAGASCDAHHISAPEPTGRGARDAMLQALRNARLEAEQIGYLNLHGTATQHNDAMESLAVQGVFSSGVPCSSTKPLSGHTLGAAGALEAAFCWLSLAPQNTEQALPPHLWDGEADPLLPALQWTHAGSRLTPENARYMMSNSFAFGGNNISLIIGDAP
;
A
#
# COMPACT_ATOMS: atom_id res chain seq x y z
N MET A 1 11.99 11.56 16.42
CA MET A 1 12.52 10.22 16.79
C MET A 1 12.53 9.37 15.52
N THR A 2 13.52 8.46 15.34
CA THR A 2 13.57 7.55 14.19
C THR A 2 12.65 6.36 14.45
N ALA A 3 11.85 5.97 13.45
CA ALA A 3 10.98 4.81 13.51
C ALA A 3 11.46 3.77 12.48
N TYR A 4 11.98 2.66 12.97
CA TYR A 4 12.60 1.62 12.15
C TYR A 4 11.58 0.62 11.67
N LEU A 5 11.65 0.24 10.41
CA LEU A 5 10.84 -0.79 9.76
C LEU A 5 11.64 -2.11 9.77
N ASN A 6 11.70 -2.74 10.93
CA ASN A 6 12.63 -3.84 11.22
C ASN A 6 12.29 -5.15 10.52
N ALA A 7 10.99 -5.42 10.33
CA ALA A 7 10.54 -6.60 9.60
C ALA A 7 9.41 -6.23 8.64
N LEU A 8 9.33 -6.98 7.54
CA LEU A 8 8.32 -6.85 6.50
C LEU A 8 7.79 -8.22 6.09
N GLY A 9 6.47 -8.40 6.19
CA GLY A 9 5.76 -9.48 5.50
C GLY A 9 4.81 -8.90 4.48
N LEU A 10 4.73 -9.50 3.29
CA LEU A 10 3.84 -9.03 2.24
C LEU A 10 3.36 -10.17 1.33
N ILE A 11 2.20 -9.94 0.75
CA ILE A 11 1.60 -10.80 -0.27
C ILE A 11 0.82 -9.92 -1.24
N CYS A 12 0.99 -10.15 -2.53
CA CYS A 12 0.29 -9.44 -3.61
C CYS A 12 0.31 -10.29 -4.89
N SER A 13 -0.17 -9.75 -5.99
CA SER A 13 -0.13 -10.44 -7.30
C SER A 13 1.27 -10.79 -7.79
N LEU A 14 2.31 -10.14 -7.26
CA LEU A 14 3.72 -10.45 -7.58
C LEU A 14 4.25 -11.69 -6.82
N GLY A 15 3.58 -12.16 -5.77
CA GLY A 15 4.02 -13.32 -5.00
C GLY A 15 3.60 -13.24 -3.53
N ASP A 16 4.01 -14.25 -2.78
CA ASP A 16 3.66 -14.47 -1.37
C ASP A 16 4.89 -14.50 -0.45
N SER A 17 6.05 -14.07 -0.94
CA SER A 17 7.28 -13.91 -0.16
C SER A 17 8.06 -12.68 -0.64
N ARG A 18 8.91 -12.13 0.25
CA ARG A 18 9.79 -10.99 -0.08
C ARG A 18 10.68 -11.28 -1.28
N GLU A 19 11.22 -12.49 -1.34
CA GLU A 19 12.14 -12.95 -2.39
C GLU A 19 11.44 -12.99 -3.75
N GLU A 20 10.25 -13.57 -3.82
CA GLU A 20 9.49 -13.67 -5.05
C GLU A 20 9.01 -12.30 -5.51
N VAL A 21 8.40 -11.54 -4.61
CA VAL A 21 7.93 -10.18 -4.90
C VAL A 21 9.08 -9.30 -5.39
N SER A 22 10.23 -9.30 -4.71
CA SER A 22 11.42 -8.53 -5.10
C SER A 22 11.89 -8.91 -6.50
N ARG A 23 12.06 -10.20 -6.76
CA ARG A 23 12.50 -10.70 -8.06
C ARG A 23 11.56 -10.27 -9.20
N ARG A 24 10.25 -10.43 -9.01
CA ARG A 24 9.24 -10.09 -10.02
C ARG A 24 9.03 -8.58 -10.18
N LEU A 25 9.12 -7.82 -9.08
CA LEU A 25 9.05 -6.36 -9.09
C LEU A 25 10.14 -5.75 -9.97
N PHE A 26 11.40 -6.11 -9.71
CA PHE A 26 12.53 -5.56 -10.47
C PHE A 26 12.63 -6.08 -11.90
N ALA A 27 12.10 -7.27 -12.17
CA ALA A 27 11.97 -7.79 -13.53
C ALA A 27 10.84 -7.12 -14.33
N GLY A 28 9.94 -6.37 -13.70
CA GLY A 28 8.76 -5.83 -14.36
C GLY A 28 7.75 -6.90 -14.78
N ASP A 29 7.64 -7.98 -14.01
CA ASP A 29 6.79 -9.13 -14.34
C ASP A 29 5.31 -8.84 -14.03
N ARG A 30 4.49 -8.73 -15.09
CA ARG A 30 3.04 -8.51 -15.00
C ARG A 30 2.21 -9.79 -14.94
N SER A 31 2.81 -10.97 -14.85
CA SER A 31 2.06 -12.25 -14.94
C SER A 31 1.06 -12.47 -13.79
N GLY A 32 1.16 -11.67 -12.71
CA GLY A 32 0.18 -11.63 -11.63
C GLY A 32 -1.08 -10.80 -11.94
N MET A 33 -1.04 -10.01 -13.02
CA MET A 33 -2.21 -9.31 -13.52
C MET A 33 -2.99 -10.24 -14.44
N VAL A 34 -4.17 -10.62 -14.03
CA VAL A 34 -4.99 -11.66 -14.71
C VAL A 34 -6.35 -11.10 -15.10
N PHE A 35 -6.90 -11.57 -16.23
CA PHE A 35 -8.26 -11.22 -16.63
C PHE A 35 -9.25 -12.14 -15.93
N GLU A 36 -10.14 -11.58 -15.12
CA GLU A 36 -11.16 -12.32 -14.39
C GLU A 36 -12.57 -11.80 -14.72
N SER A 37 -13.50 -12.76 -14.91
CA SER A 37 -14.94 -12.50 -15.06
C SER A 37 -15.67 -12.64 -13.72
N GLY A 38 -16.89 -12.12 -13.65
CA GLY A 38 -17.77 -12.27 -12.47
C GLY A 38 -17.71 -11.11 -11.46
N TRP A 39 -16.75 -10.23 -11.60
CA TRP A 39 -16.67 -9.01 -10.79
C TRP A 39 -17.68 -7.95 -11.25
N VAL A 40 -17.76 -7.74 -12.56
CA VAL A 40 -18.69 -6.82 -13.23
C VAL A 40 -19.46 -7.62 -14.27
N PRO A 41 -20.77 -7.40 -14.46
CA PRO A 41 -21.56 -8.12 -15.44
C PRO A 41 -20.95 -8.04 -16.85
N GLU A 42 -20.94 -9.17 -17.55
CA GLU A 42 -20.58 -9.29 -18.98
C GLU A 42 -19.17 -8.82 -19.38
N ARG A 43 -18.30 -8.56 -18.41
CA ARG A 43 -16.91 -8.12 -18.69
C ARG A 43 -15.88 -8.91 -17.87
N ALA A 44 -14.78 -9.29 -18.52
CA ALA A 44 -13.55 -9.66 -17.84
C ALA A 44 -12.71 -8.40 -17.63
N LEU A 45 -12.17 -8.24 -16.43
CA LEU A 45 -11.33 -7.11 -16.06
C LEU A 45 -9.94 -7.59 -15.64
N PRO A 46 -8.88 -6.87 -15.99
CA PRO A 46 -7.56 -7.16 -15.46
C PRO A 46 -7.51 -6.78 -13.97
N VAL A 47 -7.15 -7.73 -13.14
CA VAL A 47 -7.02 -7.57 -11.69
C VAL A 47 -5.68 -8.13 -11.19
N GLY A 48 -5.12 -7.51 -10.18
CA GLY A 48 -3.96 -8.02 -9.47
C GLY A 48 -4.39 -9.00 -8.39
N ALA A 49 -4.48 -10.30 -8.73
CA ALA A 49 -4.99 -11.32 -7.84
C ALA A 49 -3.86 -12.14 -7.19
N VAL A 50 -4.00 -12.44 -5.90
CA VAL A 50 -3.16 -13.39 -5.17
C VAL A 50 -3.59 -14.80 -5.54
N LYS A 51 -2.68 -15.58 -6.14
CA LYS A 51 -2.95 -16.95 -6.61
C LYS A 51 -2.49 -18.02 -5.63
N SER A 52 -1.64 -17.69 -4.69
CA SER A 52 -1.17 -18.60 -3.65
C SER A 52 -2.33 -19.04 -2.74
N ALA A 53 -2.24 -20.25 -2.21
CA ALA A 53 -3.16 -20.72 -1.19
C ALA A 53 -2.99 -19.88 0.08
N LEU A 54 -4.08 -19.30 0.56
CA LEU A 54 -4.06 -18.50 1.78
C LEU A 54 -4.17 -19.39 3.03
N PRO A 55 -3.51 -19.05 4.14
CA PRO A 55 -3.63 -19.79 5.37
C PRO A 55 -5.07 -19.72 5.91
N PRO A 56 -5.59 -20.82 6.48
CA PRO A 56 -6.89 -20.80 7.15
C PRO A 56 -6.83 -19.94 8.40
N ILE A 57 -7.91 -19.23 8.68
CA ILE A 57 -8.02 -18.48 9.95
C ILE A 57 -8.05 -19.47 11.12
N PRO A 58 -7.19 -19.29 12.14
CA PRO A 58 -7.13 -20.21 13.28
C PRO A 58 -8.46 -20.35 14.01
N PRO A 59 -8.84 -21.58 14.49
CA PRO A 59 -10.12 -21.82 15.14
C PRO A 59 -10.44 -20.90 16.32
N ALA A 60 -9.41 -20.48 17.09
CA ALA A 60 -9.58 -19.59 18.22
C ALA A 60 -10.11 -18.20 17.86
N VAL A 61 -9.95 -17.78 16.60
CA VAL A 61 -10.35 -16.47 16.07
C VAL A 61 -11.26 -16.62 14.84
N HIS A 62 -12.00 -17.73 14.73
CA HIS A 62 -12.82 -18.09 13.56
C HIS A 62 -13.85 -17.01 13.16
N LEU A 63 -14.34 -16.21 14.13
CA LEU A 63 -15.27 -15.11 13.89
C LEU A 63 -14.68 -13.97 13.03
N HIS A 64 -13.36 -13.95 12.87
CA HIS A 64 -12.66 -12.99 12.01
C HIS A 64 -12.39 -13.54 10.60
N ARG A 65 -13.07 -14.60 10.18
CA ARG A 65 -12.85 -15.23 8.88
C ARG A 65 -13.26 -14.32 7.74
N SER A 66 -12.28 -13.91 6.95
CA SER A 66 -12.44 -13.21 5.67
C SER A 66 -11.19 -13.38 4.81
N ARG A 67 -11.29 -13.22 3.50
CA ARG A 67 -10.13 -13.22 2.60
C ARG A 67 -9.16 -12.10 2.98
N ASN A 68 -9.70 -10.94 3.35
CA ASN A 68 -8.91 -9.82 3.82
C ASN A 68 -7.98 -10.21 4.99
N ASN A 69 -8.54 -10.85 6.03
CA ASN A 69 -7.76 -11.31 7.17
C ASN A 69 -6.84 -12.49 6.84
N GLN A 70 -7.18 -13.34 5.86
CA GLN A 70 -6.28 -14.40 5.39
C GLN A 70 -5.03 -13.82 4.69
N LEU A 71 -5.18 -12.77 3.87
CA LEU A 71 -4.06 -12.03 3.27
C LEU A 71 -3.18 -11.42 4.36
N LEU A 72 -3.79 -10.80 5.36
CA LEU A 72 -3.06 -10.20 6.48
C LEU A 72 -2.33 -11.25 7.32
N LEU A 73 -2.95 -12.42 7.56
CA LEU A 73 -2.33 -13.56 8.24
C LEU A 73 -1.13 -14.08 7.45
N ALA A 74 -1.27 -14.21 6.11
CA ALA A 74 -0.16 -14.65 5.26
C ALA A 74 1.05 -13.71 5.35
N ALA A 75 0.83 -12.40 5.40
CA ALA A 75 1.89 -11.42 5.63
C ALA A 75 2.47 -11.52 7.05
N ALA A 76 1.63 -11.68 8.08
CA ALA A 76 2.07 -11.76 9.47
C ALA A 76 2.91 -13.01 9.76
N LEU A 77 2.57 -14.15 9.18
CA LEU A 77 3.32 -15.40 9.34
C LEU A 77 4.76 -15.30 8.80
N GLN A 78 5.03 -14.44 7.81
CA GLN A 78 6.39 -14.23 7.30
C GLN A 78 7.32 -13.54 8.30
N ILE A 79 6.76 -12.86 9.30
CA ILE A 79 7.49 -12.14 10.36
C ILE A 79 7.07 -12.61 11.75
N GLU A 80 6.56 -13.82 11.88
CA GLU A 80 6.05 -14.38 13.15
C GLU A 80 7.13 -14.42 14.22
N GLU A 81 8.37 -14.76 13.84
CA GLU A 81 9.49 -14.78 14.76
C GLU A 81 9.81 -13.39 15.30
N ASP A 82 9.88 -12.38 14.44
CA ASP A 82 10.11 -10.97 14.82
C ASP A 82 9.00 -10.47 15.75
N ILE A 83 7.74 -10.82 15.45
CA ILE A 83 6.58 -10.50 16.30
C ILE A 83 6.72 -11.16 17.68
N SER A 84 7.07 -12.44 17.72
CA SER A 84 7.23 -13.19 18.97
C SER A 84 8.35 -12.62 19.84
N GLN A 85 9.47 -12.25 19.23
CA GLN A 85 10.58 -11.58 19.91
C GLN A 85 10.16 -10.21 20.45
N ALA A 86 9.40 -9.43 19.70
CA ALA A 86 8.88 -8.14 20.15
C ALA A 86 7.91 -8.30 21.35
N ILE A 87 7.00 -9.30 21.30
CA ILE A 87 6.08 -9.59 22.41
C ILE A 87 6.87 -10.00 23.66
N THR A 88 7.87 -10.85 23.51
CA THR A 88 8.74 -11.29 24.63
C THR A 88 9.50 -10.11 25.23
N ARG A 89 10.01 -9.21 24.39
CA ARG A 89 10.81 -8.05 24.82
C ARG A 89 9.99 -6.96 25.49
N PHE A 90 8.86 -6.60 24.91
CA PHE A 90 8.10 -5.41 25.31
C PHE A 90 6.83 -5.73 26.10
N GLY A 91 6.33 -6.97 26.00
CA GLY A 91 5.05 -7.41 26.56
C GLY A 91 3.85 -7.06 25.65
N ALA A 92 2.82 -7.89 25.70
CA ALA A 92 1.63 -7.79 24.84
C ALA A 92 0.89 -6.45 24.92
N GLY A 93 0.94 -5.77 26.07
CA GLY A 93 0.30 -4.46 26.28
C GLY A 93 1.08 -3.28 25.65
N ARG A 94 2.31 -3.51 25.22
CA ARG A 94 3.17 -2.49 24.61
C ARG A 94 3.31 -2.62 23.09
N ILE A 95 2.62 -3.60 22.50
CA ILE A 95 2.57 -3.80 21.05
C ILE A 95 1.26 -3.22 20.51
N GLY A 96 1.35 -2.23 19.62
CA GLY A 96 0.18 -1.68 18.92
C GLY A 96 -0.10 -2.42 17.61
N VAL A 97 -1.35 -2.33 17.13
CA VAL A 97 -1.79 -2.82 15.82
C VAL A 97 -2.52 -1.70 15.08
N ILE A 98 -1.96 -1.19 13.99
CA ILE A 98 -2.53 -0.07 13.23
C ILE A 98 -2.55 -0.42 11.75
N ILE A 99 -3.72 -0.73 11.22
CA ILE A 99 -3.90 -1.25 9.86
C ILE A 99 -4.70 -0.27 9.01
N GLY A 100 -4.31 -0.12 7.75
CA GLY A 100 -5.09 0.57 6.72
C GLY A 100 -5.93 -0.42 5.92
N THR A 101 -7.21 -0.16 5.73
CA THR A 101 -8.07 -0.94 4.85
C THR A 101 -9.23 -0.10 4.31
N SER A 102 -9.75 -0.49 3.15
CA SER A 102 -10.96 0.09 2.56
C SER A 102 -12.07 -0.95 2.40
N THR A 103 -11.75 -2.24 2.43
CA THR A 103 -12.69 -3.33 2.12
C THR A 103 -13.06 -4.15 3.34
N SER A 104 -12.10 -4.49 4.22
CA SER A 104 -12.35 -5.44 5.31
C SER A 104 -12.96 -6.75 4.75
N GLY A 105 -13.91 -7.39 5.43
CA GLY A 105 -14.64 -8.59 4.99
C GLY A 105 -15.95 -8.30 4.27
N ILE A 106 -15.99 -7.22 3.45
CA ILE A 106 -17.24 -6.79 2.81
C ILE A 106 -17.73 -7.76 1.72
N ASP A 107 -16.83 -8.53 1.09
CA ASP A 107 -17.22 -9.48 0.03
C ASP A 107 -18.00 -10.65 0.64
N GLU A 108 -17.50 -11.26 1.71
CA GLU A 108 -18.16 -12.31 2.48
C GLU A 108 -19.49 -11.84 3.08
N ALA A 109 -19.52 -10.61 3.59
CA ALA A 109 -20.74 -10.02 4.11
C ALA A 109 -21.79 -9.80 3.00
N SER A 110 -21.36 -9.37 1.82
CA SER A 110 -22.24 -9.20 0.66
C SER A 110 -22.84 -10.53 0.18
N GLU A 111 -22.03 -11.60 0.15
CA GLU A 111 -22.48 -12.94 -0.16
C GLU A 111 -23.47 -13.48 0.88
N SER A 112 -23.17 -13.29 2.17
CA SER A 112 -24.04 -13.68 3.27
C SER A 112 -25.37 -12.91 3.25
N MET A 113 -25.36 -11.63 2.89
CA MET A 113 -26.57 -10.83 2.71
C MET A 113 -27.39 -11.32 1.52
N ALA A 114 -26.77 -11.75 0.43
CA ALA A 114 -27.46 -12.35 -0.71
C ALA A 114 -28.14 -13.68 -0.34
N VAL A 115 -27.52 -14.49 0.53
CA VAL A 115 -28.16 -15.70 1.09
C VAL A 115 -29.37 -15.31 1.95
N TRP A 116 -29.21 -14.37 2.87
CA TRP A 116 -30.31 -13.90 3.71
C TRP A 116 -31.51 -13.36 2.91
N LEU A 117 -31.26 -12.62 1.82
CA LEU A 117 -32.34 -12.12 0.97
C LEU A 117 -33.17 -13.25 0.34
N ARG A 118 -32.52 -14.37 -0.04
CA ARG A 118 -33.19 -15.54 -0.63
C ARG A 118 -33.87 -16.44 0.40
N GLU A 119 -33.15 -16.71 1.52
CA GLU A 119 -33.49 -17.80 2.46
C GLU A 119 -34.01 -17.28 3.80
N ARG A 120 -33.91 -15.97 4.05
CA ARG A 120 -34.27 -15.32 5.31
C ARG A 120 -33.51 -15.85 6.53
N THR A 121 -32.36 -16.48 6.27
CA THR A 121 -31.44 -16.99 7.30
C THR A 121 -30.01 -16.64 6.88
N PHE A 122 -29.20 -16.16 7.81
CA PHE A 122 -27.77 -15.98 7.55
C PHE A 122 -27.04 -17.32 7.58
N PRO A 123 -25.95 -17.48 6.80
CA PRO A 123 -25.04 -18.61 6.96
C PRO A 123 -24.49 -18.71 8.39
N ASP A 124 -24.22 -19.93 8.86
CA ASP A 124 -23.73 -20.18 10.23
C ASP A 124 -22.35 -19.51 10.51
N ASP A 125 -21.58 -19.27 9.47
CA ASP A 125 -20.25 -18.63 9.52
C ASP A 125 -20.28 -17.11 9.32
N TYR A 126 -21.45 -16.52 9.14
CA TYR A 126 -21.60 -15.06 9.08
C TYR A 126 -21.48 -14.43 10.46
N ASP A 127 -20.63 -13.43 10.59
CA ASP A 127 -20.55 -12.54 11.75
C ASP A 127 -20.42 -11.10 11.27
N TYR A 128 -21.25 -10.20 11.81
CA TYR A 128 -21.21 -8.78 11.44
C TYR A 128 -19.83 -8.14 11.63
N ARG A 129 -19.04 -8.60 12.59
CA ARG A 129 -17.69 -8.11 12.87
C ARG A 129 -16.73 -8.31 11.70
N GLN A 130 -16.99 -9.26 10.78
CA GLN A 130 -16.15 -9.50 9.59
C GLN A 130 -16.10 -8.30 8.66
N GLN A 131 -17.21 -7.56 8.54
CA GLN A 131 -17.33 -6.41 7.64
C GLN A 131 -17.01 -5.05 8.30
N GLU A 132 -16.83 -5.01 9.61
CA GLU A 132 -16.42 -3.78 10.29
C GLU A 132 -15.03 -3.36 9.79
N LEU A 133 -14.81 -2.05 9.56
CA LEU A 133 -13.49 -1.57 9.15
C LEU A 133 -12.41 -1.91 10.19
N GLY A 134 -12.77 -2.05 11.47
CA GLY A 134 -11.88 -2.48 12.54
C GLY A 134 -11.41 -3.93 12.49
N ALA A 135 -12.05 -4.78 11.66
CA ALA A 135 -11.82 -6.23 11.65
C ALA A 135 -10.34 -6.65 11.52
N PRO A 136 -9.52 -6.13 10.59
CA PRO A 136 -8.14 -6.61 10.45
C PRO A 136 -7.25 -6.29 11.66
N ALA A 137 -7.43 -5.14 12.31
CA ALA A 137 -6.67 -4.82 13.53
C ALA A 137 -7.13 -5.67 14.71
N ASN A 138 -8.45 -5.85 14.87
CA ASN A 138 -9.03 -6.69 15.90
C ASN A 138 -8.62 -8.17 15.72
N PHE A 139 -8.55 -8.65 14.47
CA PHE A 139 -8.09 -10.00 14.15
C PHE A 139 -6.64 -10.22 14.61
N LEU A 140 -5.70 -9.36 14.21
CA LEU A 140 -4.29 -9.50 14.61
C LEU A 140 -4.13 -9.40 16.12
N ALA A 141 -4.80 -8.45 16.76
CA ALA A 141 -4.75 -8.31 18.22
C ALA A 141 -5.28 -9.56 18.95
N ALA A 142 -6.39 -10.12 18.49
CA ALA A 142 -6.96 -11.35 19.05
C ALA A 142 -6.07 -12.57 18.81
N TRP A 143 -5.58 -12.76 17.56
CA TRP A 143 -4.73 -13.88 17.21
C TRP A 143 -3.41 -13.90 18.01
N LEU A 144 -2.76 -12.73 18.12
CA LEU A 144 -1.49 -12.57 18.85
C LEU A 144 -1.66 -12.30 20.34
N GLN A 145 -2.90 -12.26 20.85
CA GLN A 145 -3.24 -11.96 22.24
C GLN A 145 -2.65 -10.63 22.74
N LEU A 146 -2.63 -9.63 21.86
CA LEU A 146 -2.14 -8.29 22.17
C LEU A 146 -3.20 -7.48 22.91
N SER A 147 -2.76 -6.62 23.82
CA SER A 147 -3.63 -5.72 24.59
C SER A 147 -3.21 -4.25 24.49
N GLY A 148 -2.27 -3.94 23.62
CA GLY A 148 -1.94 -2.57 23.24
C GLY A 148 -3.01 -1.93 22.34
N PRO A 149 -2.85 -0.66 21.94
CA PRO A 149 -3.78 0.02 21.05
C PRO A 149 -3.94 -0.73 19.71
N ALA A 150 -5.20 -1.05 19.35
CA ALA A 150 -5.52 -1.70 18.08
C ALA A 150 -6.63 -0.94 17.37
N TYR A 151 -6.37 -0.45 16.16
CA TYR A 151 -7.36 0.28 15.38
C TYR A 151 -7.02 0.31 13.88
N VAL A 152 -8.01 0.69 13.10
CA VAL A 152 -7.90 0.82 11.65
C VAL A 152 -8.00 2.28 11.22
N ILE A 153 -7.31 2.61 10.14
CA ILE A 153 -7.46 3.86 9.41
C ILE A 153 -8.05 3.56 8.03
N SER A 154 -9.15 4.21 7.71
CA SER A 154 -9.78 4.13 6.41
C SER A 154 -9.93 5.53 5.80
N THR A 155 -9.03 5.86 4.90
CA THR A 155 -8.95 7.13 4.17
C THR A 155 -8.71 6.88 2.67
N ALA A 156 -9.48 5.91 2.13
CA ALA A 156 -9.35 5.42 0.76
C ALA A 156 -7.89 4.99 0.45
N CYS A 157 -7.34 5.37 -0.71
CA CYS A 157 -6.02 4.93 -1.16
C CYS A 157 -4.85 5.37 -0.26
N THR A 158 -5.07 6.27 0.70
CA THR A 158 -4.04 6.72 1.66
C THR A 158 -4.06 5.95 2.98
N SER A 159 -4.97 5.01 3.18
CA SER A 159 -5.25 4.34 4.45
C SER A 159 -4.00 3.78 5.11
N SER A 160 -3.25 2.93 4.41
CA SER A 160 -2.08 2.26 4.99
C SER A 160 -0.85 3.18 5.11
N SER A 161 -0.67 4.16 4.24
CA SER A 161 0.35 5.20 4.45
C SER A 161 0.07 6.00 5.71
N ARG A 162 -1.21 6.32 6.00
CA ARG A 162 -1.61 6.98 7.24
C ARG A 162 -1.48 6.05 8.46
N ALA A 163 -1.67 4.75 8.28
CA ALA A 163 -1.42 3.77 9.33
C ALA A 163 0.07 3.75 9.72
N LEU A 164 1.00 3.78 8.76
CA LEU A 164 2.44 3.90 9.02
C LEU A 164 2.78 5.21 9.75
N LEU A 165 2.23 6.34 9.31
CA LEU A 165 2.42 7.62 10.01
C LEU A 165 1.85 7.58 11.44
N SER A 166 0.68 6.97 11.63
CA SER A 166 0.04 6.85 12.93
C SER A 166 0.83 5.93 13.87
N ALA A 167 1.41 4.85 13.35
CA ALA A 167 2.30 3.96 14.09
C ALA A 167 3.54 4.71 14.61
N ARG A 168 4.19 5.50 13.74
CA ARG A 168 5.30 6.37 14.17
C ARG A 168 4.89 7.32 15.29
N ARG A 169 3.71 7.96 15.18
CA ARG A 169 3.20 8.86 16.22
C ARG A 169 2.92 8.13 17.54
N ALA A 170 2.37 6.90 17.48
CA ALA A 170 2.16 6.09 18.68
C ALA A 170 3.47 5.75 19.41
N LEU A 171 4.53 5.46 18.64
CA LEU A 171 5.89 5.27 19.18
C LEU A 171 6.45 6.58 19.75
N ASP A 172 6.33 7.71 19.04
CA ASP A 172 6.82 9.01 19.47
C ASP A 172 6.16 9.48 20.78
N MET A 173 4.86 9.19 20.96
CA MET A 173 4.09 9.48 22.17
C MET A 173 4.33 8.48 23.31
N GLY A 174 5.08 7.40 23.08
CA GLY A 174 5.32 6.35 24.07
C GLY A 174 4.09 5.49 24.39
N LEU A 175 3.07 5.49 23.54
CA LEU A 175 1.88 4.63 23.70
C LEU A 175 2.22 3.15 23.49
N CYS A 176 3.18 2.89 22.58
CA CYS A 176 3.69 1.57 22.25
C CYS A 176 5.23 1.60 22.22
N ASP A 177 5.85 0.42 22.32
CA ASP A 177 7.27 0.22 22.09
C ASP A 177 7.55 -0.49 20.77
N ALA A 178 6.54 -1.23 20.25
CA ALA A 178 6.51 -1.74 18.91
C ALA A 178 5.08 -1.61 18.33
N VAL A 179 4.97 -1.53 17.01
CA VAL A 179 3.67 -1.46 16.31
C VAL A 179 3.71 -2.36 15.08
N LEU A 180 2.73 -3.26 14.99
CA LEU A 180 2.38 -3.93 13.74
C LEU A 180 1.55 -2.96 12.91
N CYS A 181 2.08 -2.50 11.79
CA CYS A 181 1.45 -1.48 10.98
C CYS A 181 1.61 -1.75 9.48
N GLY A 182 0.63 -1.32 8.73
CA GLY A 182 0.61 -1.55 7.28
C GLY A 182 -0.80 -1.48 6.73
N GLY A 183 -1.11 -2.34 5.77
CA GLY A 183 -2.44 -2.37 5.20
C GLY A 183 -2.80 -3.68 4.51
N VAL A 184 -4.10 -3.87 4.34
CA VAL A 184 -4.66 -5.03 3.65
C VAL A 184 -5.95 -4.63 2.95
N ASP A 185 -6.12 -5.03 1.70
CA ASP A 185 -7.40 -5.02 0.99
C ASP A 185 -7.49 -6.23 0.07
N SER A 186 -8.67 -6.85 0.03
CA SER A 186 -9.01 -7.95 -0.86
C SER A 186 -9.81 -7.44 -2.06
N LEU A 187 -9.78 -8.20 -3.16
CA LEU A 187 -10.72 -7.98 -4.26
C LEU A 187 -12.14 -8.20 -3.75
N CYS A 188 -13.07 -7.32 -4.13
CA CYS A 188 -14.47 -7.44 -3.79
C CYS A 188 -15.38 -6.80 -4.84
N LYS A 189 -16.61 -7.33 -4.97
CA LYS A 189 -17.60 -6.81 -5.94
C LYS A 189 -17.94 -5.35 -5.70
N LEU A 190 -18.00 -4.90 -4.45
CA LEU A 190 -18.33 -3.53 -4.12
C LEU A 190 -17.37 -2.52 -4.77
N THR A 191 -16.08 -2.75 -4.65
CA THR A 191 -15.08 -1.82 -5.19
C THR A 191 -14.97 -1.92 -6.71
N LEU A 192 -14.97 -3.14 -7.28
CA LEU A 192 -14.86 -3.32 -8.72
C LEU A 192 -16.11 -2.77 -9.46
N GLN A 193 -17.31 -2.99 -8.94
CA GLN A 193 -18.54 -2.44 -9.51
C GLN A 193 -18.62 -0.92 -9.29
N GLY A 194 -18.24 -0.44 -8.12
CA GLY A 194 -18.23 0.99 -7.81
C GLY A 194 -17.31 1.79 -8.73
N PHE A 195 -16.06 1.36 -8.90
CA PHE A 195 -15.12 2.01 -9.81
C PHE A 195 -15.52 1.84 -11.28
N SER A 196 -16.14 0.71 -11.63
CA SER A 196 -16.70 0.50 -12.97
C SER A 196 -17.86 1.46 -13.26
N ALA A 197 -18.75 1.71 -12.29
CA ALA A 197 -19.85 2.65 -12.42
C ALA A 197 -19.37 4.12 -12.51
N LEU A 198 -18.19 4.41 -11.98
CA LEU A 198 -17.53 5.72 -12.12
C LEU A 198 -16.72 5.84 -13.43
N GLU A 199 -16.77 4.83 -14.30
CA GLU A 199 -15.98 4.77 -15.54
C GLU A 199 -14.46 4.97 -15.30
N ALA A 200 -13.99 4.59 -14.12
CA ALA A 200 -12.60 4.78 -13.71
C ALA A 200 -11.71 3.55 -13.92
N MET A 201 -12.27 2.45 -14.43
CA MET A 201 -11.54 1.20 -14.66
C MET A 201 -11.10 1.02 -16.11
N SER A 202 -9.83 0.67 -16.29
CA SER A 202 -9.33 0.26 -17.60
C SER A 202 -9.80 -1.16 -17.95
N PRO A 203 -10.30 -1.38 -19.20
CA PRO A 203 -10.56 -2.73 -19.69
C PRO A 203 -9.29 -3.49 -20.11
N GLN A 204 -8.15 -2.82 -20.10
CA GLN A 204 -6.82 -3.33 -20.44
C GLN A 204 -5.89 -3.16 -19.24
N LEU A 205 -4.65 -3.64 -19.33
CA LEU A 205 -3.64 -3.32 -18.33
C LEU A 205 -3.44 -1.80 -18.25
N CYS A 206 -3.46 -1.26 -17.05
CA CYS A 206 -3.37 0.17 -16.81
C CYS A 206 -2.03 0.73 -17.35
N ASN A 207 -2.08 1.97 -17.81
CA ASN A 207 -1.00 2.61 -18.57
C ASN A 207 -0.71 4.00 -17.99
N PRO A 208 -0.10 4.08 -16.79
CA PRO A 208 0.07 5.35 -16.08
C PRO A 208 0.89 6.36 -16.87
N PHE A 209 0.45 7.63 -16.85
CA PHE A 209 1.07 8.79 -17.50
C PHE A 209 1.13 8.74 -19.03
N SER A 210 0.64 7.68 -19.66
CA SER A 210 0.50 7.60 -21.11
C SER A 210 -0.59 8.53 -21.63
N SER A 211 -0.46 8.98 -22.88
CA SER A 211 -1.55 9.60 -23.61
C SER A 211 -2.76 8.66 -23.78
N ASN A 212 -2.53 7.34 -23.74
CA ASN A 212 -3.54 6.30 -23.84
C ASN A 212 -4.09 5.82 -22.46
N ARG A 213 -3.75 6.50 -21.35
CA ARG A 213 -4.27 6.11 -20.02
C ARG A 213 -5.78 6.23 -19.97
N ASN A 214 -6.44 5.22 -19.43
CA ASN A 214 -7.90 5.11 -19.44
C ASN A 214 -8.51 4.54 -18.17
N GLY A 215 -7.77 4.53 -17.06
CA GLY A 215 -8.26 4.10 -15.77
C GLY A 215 -7.39 3.07 -15.05
N ILE A 216 -7.88 2.68 -13.87
CA ILE A 216 -7.17 1.77 -12.94
C ILE A 216 -7.44 0.31 -13.27
N ASN A 217 -6.54 -0.57 -12.82
CA ASN A 217 -6.86 -1.96 -12.53
C ASN A 217 -6.82 -2.15 -11.01
N ILE A 218 -7.77 -2.84 -10.43
CA ILE A 218 -7.78 -3.12 -9.00
C ILE A 218 -6.93 -4.35 -8.70
N GLY A 219 -6.26 -4.35 -7.56
CA GLY A 219 -5.52 -5.48 -7.03
C GLY A 219 -5.84 -5.73 -5.55
N GLU A 220 -5.37 -6.85 -5.04
CA GLU A 220 -5.41 -7.20 -3.62
C GLU A 220 -4.00 -7.40 -3.07
N ALA A 221 -3.81 -7.05 -1.81
CA ALA A 221 -2.53 -7.23 -1.13
C ALA A 221 -2.66 -7.13 0.39
N ALA A 222 -1.66 -7.66 1.08
CA ALA A 222 -1.31 -7.25 2.43
C ALA A 222 0.17 -6.90 2.49
N ALA A 223 0.51 -5.83 3.21
CA ALA A 223 1.87 -5.50 3.58
C ALA A 223 1.88 -5.07 5.05
N LEU A 224 2.66 -5.76 5.86
CA LEU A 224 2.73 -5.60 7.30
C LEU A 224 4.18 -5.38 7.74
N PHE A 225 4.42 -4.30 8.45
CA PHE A 225 5.70 -3.99 9.06
C PHE A 225 5.65 -4.18 10.58
N LEU A 226 6.77 -4.59 11.15
CA LEU A 226 7.06 -4.40 12.56
C LEU A 226 7.89 -3.12 12.70
N MET A 227 7.30 -2.09 13.30
CA MET A 227 7.93 -0.78 13.50
C MET A 227 8.31 -0.59 14.98
N THR A 228 9.55 -0.18 15.24
CA THR A 228 10.06 0.11 16.60
C THR A 228 10.91 1.38 16.63
N ARG A 229 11.29 1.82 17.84
CA ARG A 229 12.21 2.95 18.04
C ARG A 229 13.69 2.57 17.92
N GLU A 230 14.00 1.31 17.92
CA GLU A 230 15.37 0.79 17.89
C GLU A 230 15.57 -0.06 16.64
N ALA A 231 16.74 0.02 16.07
CA ALA A 231 17.14 -0.84 14.97
C ALA A 231 17.48 -2.25 15.48
N ASP A 232 16.99 -3.27 14.80
CA ASP A 232 17.29 -4.66 15.13
C ASP A 232 18.52 -5.19 14.38
N SER A 233 18.95 -4.52 13.33
CA SER A 233 20.05 -4.97 12.48
C SER A 233 20.98 -3.84 12.06
N LYS A 234 22.11 -4.21 11.47
CA LYS A 234 23.08 -3.27 10.88
C LYS A 234 22.52 -2.51 9.67
N HIS A 235 21.41 -2.97 9.10
CA HIS A 235 20.75 -2.36 7.94
C HIS A 235 19.38 -1.84 8.39
N SER A 236 19.38 -0.65 8.91
CA SER A 236 18.21 -0.03 9.53
C SER A 236 17.46 0.84 8.54
N ILE A 237 16.45 0.26 7.90
CA ILE A 237 15.52 1.03 7.08
C ILE A 237 14.48 1.65 8.01
N ALA A 238 14.24 2.94 7.83
CA ALA A 238 13.35 3.71 8.71
C ALA A 238 12.34 4.55 7.92
N LEU A 239 11.21 4.83 8.54
CA LEU A 239 10.29 5.89 8.13
C LEU A 239 10.86 7.22 8.63
N LEU A 240 11.57 7.93 7.75
CA LEU A 240 12.29 9.15 8.08
C LEU A 240 11.39 10.39 8.10
N GLY A 241 10.43 10.44 7.18
CA GLY A 241 9.52 11.57 7.05
C GLY A 241 8.15 11.15 6.55
N ALA A 242 7.15 11.93 6.87
CA ALA A 242 5.82 11.82 6.30
C ALA A 242 5.18 13.19 6.24
N GLY A 243 4.44 13.46 5.18
CA GLY A 243 3.67 14.70 5.03
C GLY A 243 2.26 14.37 4.54
N ALA A 244 1.27 15.04 5.11
CA ALA A 244 -0.13 14.79 4.79
C ALA A 244 -0.90 16.09 4.63
N SER A 245 -1.78 16.13 3.63
CA SER A 245 -2.64 17.27 3.31
C SER A 245 -4.05 16.83 2.93
N CYS A 246 -4.92 17.78 2.69
CA CYS A 246 -6.25 17.55 2.11
C CYS A 246 -6.52 18.63 1.08
N ASP A 247 -7.01 18.23 -0.11
CA ASP A 247 -7.33 19.15 -1.20
C ASP A 247 -8.56 20.02 -0.88
N ALA A 248 -9.54 19.45 -0.18
CA ALA A 248 -10.85 20.06 0.07
C ALA A 248 -11.49 20.60 -1.24
N HIS A 249 -11.35 19.84 -2.35
CA HIS A 249 -11.76 20.26 -3.68
C HIS A 249 -13.00 19.52 -4.19
N HIS A 250 -12.92 18.20 -4.34
CA HIS A 250 -14.01 17.35 -4.86
C HIS A 250 -13.93 15.94 -4.28
N ILE A 251 -15.06 15.21 -4.27
CA ILE A 251 -15.13 13.86 -3.68
C ILE A 251 -14.33 12.81 -4.46
N SER A 252 -14.21 12.93 -5.78
CA SER A 252 -13.57 11.92 -6.65
C SER A 252 -12.52 12.48 -7.59
N ALA A 253 -12.29 13.80 -7.64
CA ALA A 253 -11.27 14.42 -8.45
C ALA A 253 -10.25 15.15 -7.57
N PRO A 254 -8.94 15.04 -7.88
CA PRO A 254 -7.91 15.80 -7.17
C PRO A 254 -7.97 17.29 -7.51
N GLU A 255 -7.36 18.12 -6.69
CA GLU A 255 -7.17 19.54 -6.98
C GLU A 255 -6.21 19.68 -8.19
N PRO A 256 -6.66 20.29 -9.32
CA PRO A 256 -5.96 20.17 -10.61
C PRO A 256 -4.53 20.73 -10.65
N THR A 257 -4.21 21.69 -9.79
CA THR A 257 -2.85 22.28 -9.75
C THR A 257 -1.83 21.43 -8.98
N GLY A 258 -2.28 20.35 -8.32
CA GLY A 258 -1.44 19.49 -7.50
C GLY A 258 -0.93 20.11 -6.21
N ARG A 259 -1.56 21.21 -5.75
CA ARG A 259 -1.14 21.90 -4.54
C ARG A 259 -1.10 20.98 -3.32
N GLY A 260 -2.17 20.20 -3.08
CA GLY A 260 -2.23 19.29 -1.94
C GLY A 260 -1.18 18.20 -2.00
N ALA A 261 -0.97 17.58 -3.15
CA ALA A 261 0.07 16.59 -3.38
C ALA A 261 1.49 17.18 -3.16
N ARG A 262 1.73 18.36 -3.71
CA ARG A 262 3.00 19.10 -3.49
C ARG A 262 3.23 19.40 -2.01
N ASP A 263 2.20 19.89 -1.31
CA ASP A 263 2.31 20.22 0.11
C ASP A 263 2.62 18.97 0.95
N ALA A 264 2.05 17.82 0.63
CA ALA A 264 2.37 16.54 1.27
C ALA A 264 3.84 16.15 1.07
N MET A 265 4.34 16.20 -0.18
CA MET A 265 5.75 15.90 -0.49
C MET A 265 6.72 16.85 0.22
N LEU A 266 6.47 18.16 0.16
CA LEU A 266 7.32 19.16 0.84
C LEU A 266 7.30 18.98 2.37
N GLN A 267 6.15 18.63 2.94
CA GLN A 267 6.06 18.35 4.38
C GLN A 267 6.83 17.07 4.75
N ALA A 268 6.80 16.03 3.91
CA ALA A 268 7.58 14.82 4.12
C ALA A 268 9.08 15.11 4.12
N LEU A 269 9.56 15.90 3.15
CA LEU A 269 10.97 16.36 3.08
C LEU A 269 11.38 17.14 4.34
N ARG A 270 10.59 18.15 4.73
CA ARG A 270 10.86 18.91 5.97
C ARG A 270 10.92 18.02 7.21
N ASN A 271 10.00 17.05 7.32
CA ASN A 271 9.95 16.14 8.47
C ASN A 271 11.14 15.15 8.49
N ALA A 272 11.64 14.78 7.31
CA ALA A 272 12.86 13.98 7.17
C ALA A 272 14.14 14.80 7.28
N ARG A 273 14.05 16.13 7.20
CA ARG A 273 15.19 17.07 7.10
C ARG A 273 16.05 16.79 5.87
N LEU A 274 15.40 16.53 4.75
CA LEU A 274 16.01 16.26 3.46
C LEU A 274 15.60 17.32 2.43
N GLU A 275 16.50 17.56 1.48
CA GLU A 275 16.20 18.31 0.26
C GLU A 275 15.71 17.36 -0.83
N ALA A 276 15.02 17.88 -1.85
CA ALA A 276 14.44 17.08 -2.92
C ALA A 276 15.51 16.29 -3.70
N GLU A 277 16.67 16.87 -3.92
CA GLU A 277 17.81 16.28 -4.65
C GLU A 277 18.40 15.05 -3.95
N GLN A 278 18.12 14.87 -2.67
CA GLN A 278 18.56 13.70 -1.91
C GLN A 278 17.67 12.47 -2.09
N ILE A 279 16.50 12.63 -2.71
CA ILE A 279 15.61 11.49 -3.00
C ILE A 279 16.13 10.75 -4.23
N GLY A 280 16.54 9.50 -4.02
CA GLY A 280 17.07 8.64 -5.08
C GLY A 280 16.01 7.96 -5.94
N TYR A 281 14.78 7.83 -5.43
CA TYR A 281 13.66 7.23 -6.17
C TYR A 281 12.32 7.70 -5.59
N LEU A 282 11.34 7.90 -6.48
CA LEU A 282 9.96 8.24 -6.16
C LEU A 282 9.00 7.17 -6.69
N ASN A 283 8.32 6.47 -5.78
CA ASN A 283 7.17 5.64 -6.15
C ASN A 283 5.93 6.53 -6.27
N LEU A 284 5.41 6.66 -7.48
CA LEU A 284 4.27 7.51 -7.81
C LEU A 284 2.94 6.84 -7.41
N HIS A 285 1.95 7.66 -7.06
CA HIS A 285 0.59 7.14 -6.97
C HIS A 285 0.11 6.59 -8.30
N GLY A 286 0.29 7.31 -9.40
CA GLY A 286 0.24 6.86 -10.79
C GLY A 286 -0.85 5.85 -11.11
N THR A 287 -2.12 6.27 -11.04
CA THR A 287 -3.29 5.38 -11.17
C THR A 287 -3.71 5.10 -12.60
N ALA A 288 -3.09 5.74 -13.60
CA ALA A 288 -3.52 5.74 -15.01
C ALA A 288 -4.88 6.39 -15.24
N THR A 289 -5.38 7.19 -14.31
CA THR A 289 -6.55 8.03 -14.52
C THR A 289 -6.13 9.40 -15.06
N GLN A 290 -6.99 10.00 -15.90
CA GLN A 290 -6.68 11.28 -16.56
C GLN A 290 -6.33 12.37 -15.55
N HIS A 291 -7.13 12.50 -14.49
CA HIS A 291 -6.98 13.58 -13.51
C HIS A 291 -5.82 13.38 -12.54
N ASN A 292 -5.65 12.15 -12.02
CA ASN A 292 -4.57 11.89 -11.06
C ASN A 292 -3.20 12.09 -11.70
N ASP A 293 -2.97 11.49 -12.86
CA ASP A 293 -1.65 11.52 -13.48
C ASP A 293 -1.27 12.93 -13.96
N ALA A 294 -2.26 13.70 -14.40
CA ALA A 294 -2.06 15.12 -14.73
C ALA A 294 -1.71 15.94 -13.48
N MET A 295 -2.45 15.78 -12.41
CA MET A 295 -2.20 16.46 -11.14
C MET A 295 -0.85 16.08 -10.53
N GLU A 296 -0.57 14.77 -10.48
CA GLU A 296 0.65 14.26 -9.86
C GLU A 296 1.91 14.68 -10.62
N SER A 297 1.88 14.67 -11.96
CA SER A 297 3.02 15.11 -12.77
C SER A 297 3.38 16.58 -12.53
N LEU A 298 2.38 17.46 -12.38
CA LEU A 298 2.57 18.88 -12.02
C LEU A 298 3.16 19.02 -10.59
N ALA A 299 2.64 18.26 -9.64
CA ALA A 299 3.11 18.28 -8.27
C ALA A 299 4.57 17.81 -8.16
N VAL A 300 4.92 16.72 -8.86
CA VAL A 300 6.28 16.16 -8.89
C VAL A 300 7.25 17.16 -9.54
N GLN A 301 6.91 17.73 -10.70
CA GLN A 301 7.74 18.75 -11.32
C GLN A 301 7.97 19.95 -10.40
N GLY A 302 6.94 20.35 -9.65
CA GLY A 302 7.01 21.49 -8.73
C GLY A 302 7.88 21.24 -7.48
N VAL A 303 8.15 19.97 -7.13
CA VAL A 303 9.03 19.60 -6.00
C VAL A 303 10.41 19.19 -6.49
N PHE A 304 10.50 18.43 -7.57
CA PHE A 304 11.72 17.85 -8.11
C PHE A 304 12.09 18.54 -9.42
N SER A 305 12.44 19.82 -9.36
CA SER A 305 12.75 20.64 -10.56
C SER A 305 13.94 20.12 -11.39
N SER A 306 14.88 19.42 -10.74
CA SER A 306 16.03 18.75 -11.40
C SER A 306 15.72 17.33 -11.85
N GLY A 307 14.46 16.85 -11.67
CA GLY A 307 14.04 15.48 -11.92
C GLY A 307 14.32 14.55 -10.73
N VAL A 308 13.65 13.40 -10.71
CA VAL A 308 13.84 12.30 -9.77
C VAL A 308 13.51 10.99 -10.49
N PRO A 309 14.35 9.93 -10.38
CA PRO A 309 13.99 8.62 -10.93
C PRO A 309 12.65 8.14 -10.32
N CYS A 310 11.67 7.80 -11.16
CA CYS A 310 10.33 7.48 -10.68
C CYS A 310 9.62 6.41 -11.48
N SER A 311 8.68 5.75 -10.87
CA SER A 311 7.74 4.83 -11.54
C SER A 311 6.42 4.71 -10.79
N SER A 312 5.36 4.32 -11.51
CA SER A 312 4.18 3.71 -10.92
C SER A 312 4.33 2.19 -10.96
N THR A 313 4.11 1.54 -9.83
CA THR A 313 4.14 0.06 -9.72
C THR A 313 2.75 -0.57 -9.89
N LYS A 314 1.72 0.23 -10.11
CA LYS A 314 0.35 -0.26 -10.31
C LYS A 314 0.14 -1.14 -11.55
N PRO A 315 0.88 -1.00 -12.65
CA PRO A 315 0.84 -1.97 -13.74
C PRO A 315 1.29 -3.40 -13.35
N LEU A 316 1.99 -3.55 -12.21
CA LEU A 316 2.51 -4.82 -11.69
C LEU A 316 1.57 -5.46 -10.66
N SER A 317 0.96 -4.65 -9.80
CA SER A 317 0.17 -5.12 -8.65
C SER A 317 -1.33 -4.84 -8.76
N GLY A 318 -1.74 -4.01 -9.70
CA GLY A 318 -3.01 -3.32 -9.63
C GLY A 318 -3.02 -2.25 -8.52
N HIS A 319 -4.05 -1.44 -8.48
CA HIS A 319 -4.29 -0.52 -7.38
C HIS A 319 -4.90 -1.27 -6.20
N THR A 320 -4.15 -1.52 -5.16
CA THR A 320 -4.58 -2.30 -3.99
C THR A 320 -5.31 -1.46 -2.93
N LEU A 321 -5.95 -0.39 -3.36
CA LEU A 321 -6.84 0.49 -2.58
C LEU A 321 -6.21 0.96 -1.26
N GLY A 322 -6.81 0.63 -0.12
CA GLY A 322 -6.31 1.02 1.19
C GLY A 322 -4.98 0.36 1.57
N ALA A 323 -4.65 -0.79 0.99
CA ALA A 323 -3.35 -1.45 1.16
C ALA A 323 -2.24 -0.82 0.32
N ALA A 324 -2.58 -0.01 -0.71
CA ALA A 324 -1.63 0.48 -1.71
C ALA A 324 -0.41 1.18 -1.09
N GLY A 325 -0.63 2.08 -0.15
CA GLY A 325 0.46 2.84 0.44
C GLY A 325 1.47 2.00 1.23
N ALA A 326 1.01 0.94 1.92
CA ALA A 326 1.92 0.02 2.61
C ALA A 326 2.65 -0.91 1.63
N LEU A 327 1.97 -1.37 0.58
CA LEU A 327 2.60 -2.18 -0.47
C LEU A 327 3.68 -1.39 -1.21
N GLU A 328 3.39 -0.15 -1.58
CA GLU A 328 4.34 0.74 -2.27
C GLU A 328 5.50 1.16 -1.36
N ALA A 329 5.23 1.36 -0.06
CA ALA A 329 6.27 1.50 0.96
C ALA A 329 7.13 0.23 1.09
N ALA A 330 6.53 -0.96 0.98
CA ALA A 330 7.25 -2.22 0.96
C ALA A 330 8.12 -2.36 -0.29
N PHE A 331 7.70 -1.89 -1.45
CA PHE A 331 8.54 -1.86 -2.65
C PHE A 331 9.76 -0.93 -2.49
N CYS A 332 9.59 0.23 -1.85
CA CYS A 332 10.71 1.08 -1.46
C CYS A 332 11.63 0.37 -0.46
N TRP A 333 11.06 -0.30 0.55
CA TRP A 333 11.84 -1.09 1.52
C TRP A 333 12.65 -2.20 0.85
N LEU A 334 12.05 -2.97 -0.08
CA LEU A 334 12.73 -4.02 -0.86
C LEU A 334 13.86 -3.44 -1.73
N SER A 335 13.68 -2.25 -2.29
CA SER A 335 14.72 -1.57 -3.08
C SER A 335 15.92 -1.15 -2.24
N LEU A 336 15.72 -0.89 -0.95
CA LEU A 336 16.77 -0.56 0.03
C LEU A 336 17.34 -1.78 0.76
N ALA A 337 16.63 -2.91 0.72
CA ALA A 337 17.00 -4.11 1.46
C ALA A 337 18.39 -4.65 1.03
N PRO A 338 19.17 -5.22 1.97
CA PRO A 338 20.50 -5.77 1.67
C PRO A 338 20.49 -6.86 0.60
N GLN A 339 19.36 -7.58 0.48
CA GLN A 339 19.16 -8.62 -0.53
C GLN A 339 19.13 -8.07 -1.96
N ASN A 340 18.80 -6.78 -2.13
CA ASN A 340 18.89 -6.08 -3.41
C ASN A 340 20.33 -5.61 -3.68
N THR A 341 21.23 -6.58 -3.88
CA THR A 341 22.66 -6.31 -4.11
C THR A 341 22.94 -5.51 -5.38
N GLU A 342 22.03 -5.59 -6.33
CA GLU A 342 22.10 -4.86 -7.61
C GLU A 342 21.63 -3.41 -7.50
N GLN A 343 21.11 -2.98 -6.33
CA GLN A 343 20.50 -1.66 -6.14
C GLN A 343 19.38 -1.37 -7.15
N ALA A 344 18.66 -2.42 -7.58
CA ALA A 344 17.64 -2.33 -8.62
C ALA A 344 16.45 -1.46 -8.16
N LEU A 345 15.89 -0.71 -9.11
CA LEU A 345 14.70 0.11 -8.92
C LEU A 345 13.51 -0.49 -9.68
N PRO A 346 12.28 -0.36 -9.17
CA PRO A 346 11.09 -0.80 -9.87
C PRO A 346 10.93 -0.07 -11.21
N PRO A 347 10.73 -0.78 -12.34
CA PRO A 347 10.56 -0.14 -13.64
C PRO A 347 9.18 0.51 -13.77
N HIS A 348 9.10 1.60 -14.51
CA HIS A 348 7.85 2.16 -15.02
C HIS A 348 7.40 1.40 -16.25
N LEU A 349 6.23 0.76 -16.18
CA LEU A 349 5.71 -0.04 -17.28
C LEU A 349 4.52 0.66 -17.94
N TRP A 350 4.73 1.04 -19.20
CA TRP A 350 3.76 1.74 -20.03
C TRP A 350 4.01 1.45 -21.51
N ASP A 351 3.18 1.99 -22.41
CA ASP A 351 3.31 1.81 -23.86
C ASP A 351 4.35 2.72 -24.52
N GLY A 352 4.93 3.66 -23.79
CA GLY A 352 5.91 4.61 -24.31
C GLY A 352 5.30 5.86 -24.98
N GLU A 353 3.97 5.96 -25.05
CA GLU A 353 3.26 7.07 -25.69
C GLU A 353 3.10 8.24 -24.71
N ALA A 354 4.05 9.17 -24.74
CA ALA A 354 4.04 10.33 -23.85
C ALA A 354 2.84 11.25 -24.12
N ASP A 355 2.19 11.72 -23.07
CA ASP A 355 1.15 12.74 -23.17
C ASP A 355 1.83 14.12 -23.22
N PRO A 356 1.73 14.86 -24.35
CA PRO A 356 2.38 16.17 -24.50
C PRO A 356 1.80 17.24 -23.56
N LEU A 357 0.67 16.98 -22.91
CA LEU A 357 0.06 17.88 -21.95
C LEU A 357 0.64 17.71 -20.53
N LEU A 358 1.39 16.62 -20.28
CA LEU A 358 2.00 16.35 -18.98
C LEU A 358 3.46 16.79 -18.95
N PRO A 359 3.95 17.31 -17.81
CA PRO A 359 5.38 17.45 -17.60
C PRO A 359 6.13 16.14 -17.80
N ALA A 360 7.28 16.18 -18.44
CA ALA A 360 8.14 15.01 -18.56
C ALA A 360 8.71 14.61 -17.20
N LEU A 361 8.58 13.33 -16.84
CA LEU A 361 9.15 12.74 -15.64
C LEU A 361 10.33 11.82 -16.00
N GLN A 362 11.19 11.55 -15.04
CA GLN A 362 12.38 10.72 -15.22
C GLN A 362 12.05 9.25 -14.93
N TRP A 363 11.58 8.53 -15.94
CA TRP A 363 11.14 7.14 -15.79
C TRP A 363 12.29 6.20 -15.50
N THR A 364 12.08 5.29 -14.53
CA THR A 364 12.93 4.11 -14.38
C THR A 364 12.52 3.03 -15.39
N HIS A 365 13.50 2.25 -15.84
CA HIS A 365 13.32 1.15 -16.79
C HIS A 365 13.84 -0.16 -16.21
N ALA A 366 13.62 -1.28 -16.87
CA ALA A 366 14.22 -2.54 -16.47
C ALA A 366 15.75 -2.39 -16.43
N GLY A 367 16.34 -2.74 -15.29
CA GLY A 367 17.77 -2.57 -15.04
C GLY A 367 18.17 -1.19 -14.49
N SER A 368 17.25 -0.25 -14.25
CA SER A 368 17.55 0.98 -13.51
C SER A 368 18.00 0.66 -12.10
N ARG A 369 18.98 1.43 -11.61
CA ARG A 369 19.62 1.21 -10.30
C ARG A 369 19.80 2.53 -9.56
N LEU A 370 19.82 2.46 -8.23
CA LEU A 370 20.35 3.56 -7.44
C LEU A 370 21.83 3.73 -7.77
N THR A 371 22.24 4.95 -8.07
CA THR A 371 23.67 5.25 -8.28
C THR A 371 24.37 5.46 -6.93
N PRO A 372 25.69 5.23 -6.85
CA PRO A 372 26.43 5.47 -5.61
C PRO A 372 26.36 6.91 -5.11
N GLU A 373 26.14 7.87 -6.03
CA GLU A 373 25.98 9.28 -5.73
C GLU A 373 24.59 9.61 -5.16
N ASN A 374 23.60 8.74 -5.43
CA ASN A 374 22.24 8.93 -4.94
C ASN A 374 22.12 8.43 -3.50
N ALA A 375 21.65 9.29 -2.64
CA ALA A 375 21.33 8.91 -1.29
C ALA A 375 20.25 7.79 -1.28
N ARG A 376 20.36 6.90 -0.31
CA ARG A 376 19.43 5.78 -0.14
C ARG A 376 18.14 6.22 0.56
N TYR A 377 17.50 7.26 -0.02
CA TYR A 377 16.21 7.79 0.42
C TYR A 377 15.18 7.68 -0.70
N MET A 378 14.03 7.14 -0.38
CA MET A 378 12.95 6.92 -1.33
C MET A 378 11.67 7.57 -0.82
N MET A 379 10.93 8.18 -1.74
CA MET A 379 9.61 8.74 -1.44
C MET A 379 8.53 7.85 -2.05
N SER A 380 7.41 7.68 -1.34
CA SER A 380 6.21 7.00 -1.85
C SER A 380 5.00 7.91 -1.69
N ASN A 381 4.26 8.14 -2.77
CA ASN A 381 3.09 8.98 -2.82
C ASN A 381 1.80 8.16 -2.78
N SER A 382 0.82 8.65 -2.03
CA SER A 382 -0.55 8.15 -2.08
C SER A 382 -1.51 9.34 -2.12
N PHE A 383 -2.32 9.44 -3.17
CA PHE A 383 -3.32 10.49 -3.37
C PHE A 383 -4.68 9.86 -3.57
N ALA A 384 -5.65 10.22 -2.75
CA ALA A 384 -6.90 9.47 -2.65
C ALA A 384 -8.12 10.29 -3.04
N PHE A 385 -9.16 9.61 -3.45
CA PHE A 385 -10.50 10.16 -3.48
C PHE A 385 -10.85 10.78 -2.12
N GLY A 386 -11.65 11.86 -2.14
CA GLY A 386 -11.87 12.71 -0.97
C GLY A 386 -10.77 13.74 -0.75
N GLY A 387 -9.76 13.79 -1.63
CA GLY A 387 -8.67 14.78 -1.58
C GLY A 387 -7.63 14.51 -0.50
N ASN A 388 -7.56 13.30 0.04
CA ASN A 388 -6.52 12.94 1.00
C ASN A 388 -5.19 12.67 0.30
N ASN A 389 -4.14 13.35 0.72
CA ASN A 389 -2.79 13.20 0.21
C ASN A 389 -1.83 12.80 1.33
N ILE A 390 -0.89 11.92 1.04
CA ILE A 390 0.22 11.59 1.93
C ILE A 390 1.44 11.18 1.11
N SER A 391 2.62 11.63 1.55
CA SER A 391 3.92 11.17 1.04
C SER A 391 4.74 10.65 2.21
N LEU A 392 5.39 9.51 2.02
CA LEU A 392 6.28 8.87 2.99
C LEU A 392 7.71 8.94 2.47
N ILE A 393 8.68 9.14 3.36
CA ILE A 393 10.11 8.99 3.04
C ILE A 393 10.67 7.85 3.86
N ILE A 394 11.20 6.86 3.15
CA ILE A 394 11.81 5.65 3.69
C ILE A 394 13.28 5.65 3.26
N GLY A 395 14.18 5.30 4.15
CA GLY A 395 15.60 5.30 3.84
C GLY A 395 16.44 4.69 4.92
N ASP A 396 17.74 4.66 4.66
CA ASP A 396 18.73 4.27 5.67
C ASP A 396 18.66 5.27 6.82
N ALA A 397 18.58 4.76 8.03
CA ALA A 397 18.58 5.62 9.20
C ALA A 397 19.97 6.28 9.39
N PRO A 398 19.99 7.56 9.83
CA PRO A 398 21.23 8.29 10.07
C PRO A 398 22.07 7.71 11.20
#